data_18a1455cb4f872f8d42beba3e49fe0b6
#
_entry.id   18a1455cb4f872f8d42beba3e49fe0b6
#
_cell.length_a   1.000
_cell.length_b   1.000
_cell.length_c   1.000
_cell.angle_alpha   90.00
_cell.angle_beta   90.00
_cell.angle_gamma   90.00
#
_symmetry.space_group_name_H-M   'P 1'
#
loop_
_entity.id
_entity.type
_entity.pdbx_description
1 polymer ?
#
loop_
_entity_poly.entity_id
_entity_poly.type
_entity_poly.pdbx_seq_one_letter_code
_entity_poly.pdbx_strand_id
1 'polypeptide(L)'
;MPYSLRELSFSSFLKFFILFTIIVSICCFIGIASRPLSFLAFFWPANSVLLGLLVRYPQTRKLGTFLGAYTGYVIADLIQGTPFLLTIILTTSNYIYVVTSLVLYLCLSQHIRSAHRGYSYLFLFGLCGIGSLVGALFAATFVPMFNTKFMLGSFWAEFGYWMTSELQNALLLLPILLNIPAYSQIKRYFNGHREHISIIDLLPFLAVLISITVSYYDSGPGSLLYPIAALVWCAIRYKPIVVALITSFTSAYIIYHVSGHYLLLYPEDYLSNTISIRIGLIMMTLAPLTVSSISALHSELIQKLQHAIAHDELTSSLTRRQFLQSVRILQEKVQKENKTSAFFMLDVDHFKKVNDSYGHLIGDRALQTCVTTIQNILHPHDLLGRFGGEEFAIFIPDTNKEAAFELAERIRTKISQQPIYVYGKLPIFVQVSIGISLYSPNHHRSIESLFKEADDALYQAKRQGRNRVFISL
;
A
#
# COMPACT_ATOMS: atom_id res chain seq x y z
N MET A 1 -12.55 -14.05 19.61
CA MET A 1 -13.46 -15.13 19.24
C MET A 1 -12.65 -16.38 18.94
N PRO A 2 -12.91 -17.53 19.52
CA PRO A 2 -12.17 -18.76 19.28
C PRO A 2 -12.48 -19.23 17.86
N TYR A 3 -11.45 -19.47 17.07
CA TYR A 3 -11.55 -20.14 15.78
C TYR A 3 -12.20 -21.50 15.99
N SER A 4 -13.37 -21.69 15.42
CA SER A 4 -14.06 -22.97 15.41
C SER A 4 -13.20 -24.00 14.68
N LEU A 5 -12.96 -25.15 15.33
CA LEU A 5 -12.30 -26.35 14.77
C LEU A 5 -13.16 -27.01 13.66
N ARG A 6 -13.94 -26.26 12.90
CA ARG A 6 -14.79 -26.75 11.82
C ARG A 6 -14.11 -26.51 10.49
N GLU A 7 -13.92 -27.63 9.77
CA GLU A 7 -13.46 -27.85 8.39
C GLU A 7 -11.99 -28.22 8.23
N LEU A 8 -11.56 -29.28 8.89
CA LEU A 8 -10.56 -30.19 8.36
C LEU A 8 -11.23 -31.09 7.30
N SER A 9 -11.72 -30.50 6.21
CA SER A 9 -12.07 -31.30 5.04
C SER A 9 -10.77 -31.91 4.53
N PHE A 10 -10.72 -33.25 4.42
CA PHE A 10 -9.59 -34.02 3.87
C PHE A 10 -9.18 -33.45 2.50
N SER A 11 -10.16 -33.01 1.71
CA SER A 11 -9.92 -32.33 0.41
C SER A 11 -9.13 -31.03 0.58
N SER A 12 -9.43 -30.20 1.59
CA SER A 12 -8.66 -28.98 1.87
C SER A 12 -7.24 -29.28 2.33
N PHE A 13 -7.06 -30.29 3.18
CA PHE A 13 -5.74 -30.75 3.61
C PHE A 13 -4.91 -31.20 2.42
N LEU A 14 -5.45 -32.11 1.59
CA LEU A 14 -4.76 -32.68 0.44
C LEU A 14 -4.39 -31.59 -0.60
N LYS A 15 -5.30 -30.65 -0.83
CA LYS A 15 -5.05 -29.51 -1.74
C LYS A 15 -3.82 -28.70 -1.30
N PHE A 16 -3.78 -28.28 -0.02
CA PHE A 16 -2.64 -27.50 0.47
C PHE A 16 -1.37 -28.33 0.57
N PHE A 17 -1.47 -29.60 0.93
CA PHE A 17 -0.33 -30.52 0.97
C PHE A 17 0.33 -30.61 -0.41
N ILE A 18 -0.41 -30.98 -1.45
CA ILE A 18 0.13 -31.11 -2.82
C ILE A 18 0.68 -29.75 -3.32
N LEU A 19 -0.09 -28.67 -3.15
CA LEU A 19 0.30 -27.35 -3.63
C LEU A 19 1.65 -26.92 -3.04
N PHE A 20 1.81 -27.03 -1.72
CA PHE A 20 3.04 -26.57 -1.06
C PHE A 20 4.21 -27.55 -1.23
N THR A 21 3.95 -28.85 -1.40
CA THR A 21 4.99 -29.80 -1.83
C THR A 21 5.58 -29.36 -3.17
N ILE A 22 4.74 -29.05 -4.16
CA ILE A 22 5.21 -28.64 -5.49
C ILE A 22 5.94 -27.29 -5.42
N ILE A 23 5.36 -26.28 -4.78
CA ILE A 23 5.97 -24.94 -4.68
C ILE A 23 7.35 -25.02 -4.02
N VAL A 24 7.46 -25.68 -2.88
CA VAL A 24 8.72 -25.76 -2.14
C VAL A 24 9.74 -26.60 -2.90
N SER A 25 9.35 -27.73 -3.51
CA SER A 25 10.27 -28.52 -4.34
C SER A 25 10.83 -27.73 -5.52
N ILE A 26 9.99 -26.97 -6.23
CA ILE A 26 10.46 -26.09 -7.33
C ILE A 26 11.45 -25.06 -6.80
N CYS A 27 11.15 -24.40 -5.68
CA CYS A 27 12.03 -23.43 -5.08
C CYS A 27 13.37 -24.07 -4.64
N CYS A 28 13.35 -25.28 -4.09
CA CYS A 28 14.56 -26.04 -3.76
C CYS A 28 15.39 -26.38 -5.00
N PHE A 29 14.76 -26.81 -6.09
CA PHE A 29 15.48 -27.09 -7.36
C PHE A 29 16.12 -25.83 -7.93
N ILE A 30 15.46 -24.68 -7.86
CA ILE A 30 16.07 -23.39 -8.24
C ILE A 30 17.30 -23.11 -7.35
N GLY A 31 17.20 -23.32 -6.03
CA GLY A 31 18.30 -23.17 -5.10
C GLY A 31 19.47 -24.10 -5.43
N ILE A 32 19.18 -25.37 -5.70
CA ILE A 32 20.17 -26.38 -6.06
C ILE A 32 20.86 -26.02 -7.38
N ALA A 33 20.12 -25.57 -8.37
CA ALA A 33 20.68 -25.13 -9.66
C ALA A 33 21.57 -23.89 -9.54
N SER A 34 21.44 -23.11 -8.45
CA SER A 34 22.27 -21.94 -8.19
C SER A 34 23.61 -22.27 -7.48
N ARG A 35 23.90 -23.54 -7.24
CA ARG A 35 25.16 -23.96 -6.59
C ARG A 35 26.34 -23.87 -7.56
N PRO A 36 27.37 -23.02 -7.33
CA PRO A 36 28.49 -22.89 -8.25
C PRO A 36 29.51 -24.02 -8.12
N LEU A 37 29.68 -24.53 -6.91
CA LEU A 37 30.49 -25.69 -6.55
C LEU A 37 29.68 -26.55 -5.58
N SER A 38 29.59 -27.81 -5.82
CA SER A 38 28.84 -28.92 -5.26
C SER A 38 28.02 -28.77 -3.95
N PHE A 39 28.15 -27.71 -3.15
CA PHE A 39 27.63 -27.73 -1.77
C PHE A 39 26.79 -26.52 -1.33
N LEU A 40 27.03 -25.29 -1.78
CA LEU A 40 26.43 -24.11 -1.18
C LEU A 40 25.74 -23.24 -2.24
N ALA A 41 24.42 -23.08 -2.10
CA ALA A 41 23.62 -22.27 -3.01
C ALA A 41 23.89 -20.76 -2.81
N PHE A 42 24.03 -20.01 -3.91
CA PHE A 42 24.05 -18.55 -3.83
C PHE A 42 22.69 -17.98 -3.45
N PHE A 43 21.65 -18.66 -3.89
CA PHE A 43 20.27 -18.23 -3.77
C PHE A 43 19.40 -19.41 -3.34
N TRP A 44 18.72 -19.29 -2.21
CA TRP A 44 17.84 -20.33 -1.65
C TRP A 44 16.44 -19.78 -1.43
N PRO A 45 15.56 -19.78 -2.47
CA PRO A 45 14.26 -19.12 -2.38
C PRO A 45 13.24 -19.82 -1.51
N ALA A 46 13.38 -21.12 -1.24
CA ALA A 46 12.34 -21.96 -0.64
C ALA A 46 11.81 -21.41 0.68
N ASN A 47 12.71 -21.03 1.59
CA ASN A 47 12.38 -20.56 2.93
C ASN A 47 11.63 -19.22 2.89
N SER A 48 12.12 -18.28 2.07
CA SER A 48 11.53 -16.95 1.94
C SER A 48 10.19 -16.99 1.20
N VAL A 49 10.05 -17.85 0.19
CA VAL A 49 8.77 -18.03 -0.52
C VAL A 49 7.74 -18.65 0.41
N LEU A 50 8.09 -19.71 1.14
CA LEU A 50 7.19 -20.32 2.11
C LEU A 50 6.75 -19.33 3.18
N LEU A 51 7.68 -18.62 3.81
CA LEU A 51 7.39 -17.61 4.82
C LEU A 51 6.50 -16.48 4.25
N GLY A 52 6.84 -15.96 3.08
CA GLY A 52 6.08 -14.91 2.41
C GLY A 52 4.63 -15.29 2.11
N LEU A 53 4.40 -16.52 1.64
CA LEU A 53 3.06 -17.04 1.39
C LEU A 53 2.26 -17.22 2.70
N LEU A 54 2.90 -17.74 3.76
CA LEU A 54 2.27 -17.89 5.07
C LEU A 54 1.93 -16.55 5.73
N VAL A 55 2.75 -15.52 5.53
CA VAL A 55 2.50 -14.17 6.05
C VAL A 55 1.38 -13.50 5.27
N ARG A 56 1.45 -13.54 3.93
CA ARG A 56 0.53 -12.83 3.04
C ARG A 56 -0.89 -13.42 3.01
N TYR A 57 -0.98 -14.76 3.04
CA TYR A 57 -2.24 -15.50 2.90
C TYR A 57 -2.56 -16.31 4.17
N PRO A 58 -3.21 -15.73 5.19
CA PRO A 58 -3.52 -16.41 6.45
C PRO A 58 -4.26 -17.74 6.27
N GLN A 59 -5.07 -17.86 5.22
CA GLN A 59 -5.80 -19.10 4.89
C GLN A 59 -4.90 -20.29 4.53
N THR A 60 -3.61 -20.04 4.23
CA THR A 60 -2.64 -21.08 3.94
C THR A 60 -2.02 -21.69 5.19
N ARG A 61 -2.23 -21.14 6.38
CA ARG A 61 -1.67 -21.62 7.67
C ARG A 61 -2.41 -22.84 8.17
N LYS A 62 -2.33 -23.93 7.40
CA LYS A 62 -3.00 -25.22 7.69
C LYS A 62 -1.98 -26.35 7.82
N LEU A 63 -2.34 -27.42 8.52
CA LEU A 63 -1.47 -28.58 8.72
C LEU A 63 -0.97 -29.15 7.37
N GLY A 64 -1.84 -29.22 6.35
CA GLY A 64 -1.46 -29.67 5.01
C GLY A 64 -0.35 -28.84 4.38
N THR A 65 -0.33 -27.52 4.60
CA THR A 65 0.75 -26.65 4.12
C THR A 65 2.09 -26.98 4.79
N PHE A 66 2.07 -27.11 6.10
CA PHE A 66 3.30 -27.41 6.84
C PHE A 66 3.88 -28.78 6.47
N LEU A 67 3.06 -29.81 6.43
CA LEU A 67 3.52 -31.15 6.04
C LEU A 67 3.91 -31.20 4.55
N GLY A 68 3.17 -30.55 3.67
CA GLY A 68 3.52 -30.49 2.27
C GLY A 68 4.83 -29.75 2.01
N ALA A 69 5.06 -28.62 2.69
CA ALA A 69 6.33 -27.91 2.58
C ALA A 69 7.50 -28.75 3.05
N TYR A 70 7.39 -29.40 4.22
CA TYR A 70 8.42 -30.31 4.74
C TYR A 70 8.73 -31.44 3.74
N THR A 71 7.69 -32.07 3.20
CA THR A 71 7.83 -33.10 2.15
C THR A 71 8.52 -32.56 0.90
N GLY A 72 8.24 -31.33 0.51
CA GLY A 72 8.85 -30.67 -0.65
C GLY A 72 10.37 -30.49 -0.50
N TYR A 73 10.85 -30.11 0.67
CA TYR A 73 12.30 -30.06 0.96
C TYR A 73 12.93 -31.45 0.88
N VAL A 74 12.31 -32.44 1.55
CA VAL A 74 12.84 -33.82 1.59
C VAL A 74 12.93 -34.41 0.18
N ILE A 75 11.89 -34.27 -0.63
CA ILE A 75 11.88 -34.79 -2.02
C ILE A 75 13.01 -34.15 -2.85
N ALA A 76 13.18 -32.85 -2.77
CA ALA A 76 14.19 -32.15 -3.56
C ALA A 76 15.62 -32.60 -3.22
N ASP A 77 15.94 -32.74 -1.93
CA ASP A 77 17.28 -33.16 -1.48
C ASP A 77 17.53 -34.65 -1.77
N LEU A 78 16.53 -35.53 -1.63
CA LEU A 78 16.66 -36.96 -1.96
C LEU A 78 16.86 -37.18 -3.47
N ILE A 79 16.17 -36.45 -4.32
CA ILE A 79 16.38 -36.52 -5.77
C ILE A 79 17.81 -36.15 -6.17
N GLN A 80 18.46 -35.27 -5.40
CA GLN A 80 19.86 -34.87 -5.59
C GLN A 80 20.86 -35.89 -5.03
N GLY A 81 20.37 -36.97 -4.44
CA GLY A 81 21.24 -38.03 -3.86
C GLY A 81 21.79 -37.66 -2.48
N THR A 82 21.23 -36.66 -1.81
CA THR A 82 21.62 -36.36 -0.40
C THR A 82 21.22 -37.53 0.51
N PRO A 83 22.10 -38.01 1.42
CA PRO A 83 21.77 -39.10 2.35
C PRO A 83 20.53 -38.74 3.18
N PHE A 84 19.66 -39.71 3.42
CA PHE A 84 18.35 -39.49 4.06
C PHE A 84 18.46 -38.76 5.41
N LEU A 85 19.38 -39.16 6.30
CA LEU A 85 19.53 -38.53 7.60
C LEU A 85 19.99 -37.08 7.49
N LEU A 86 20.91 -36.79 6.58
CA LEU A 86 21.37 -35.44 6.31
C LEU A 86 20.23 -34.59 5.72
N THR A 87 19.41 -35.13 4.80
CA THR A 87 18.21 -34.47 4.25
C THR A 87 17.26 -34.04 5.36
N ILE A 88 16.99 -34.90 6.35
CA ILE A 88 16.12 -34.54 7.48
C ILE A 88 16.71 -33.42 8.32
N ILE A 89 18.02 -33.41 8.55
CA ILE A 89 18.68 -32.34 9.32
C ILE A 89 18.66 -31.01 8.58
N LEU A 90 18.97 -30.99 7.29
CA LEU A 90 18.91 -29.79 6.44
C LEU A 90 17.50 -29.24 6.37
N THR A 91 16.51 -30.10 6.11
CA THR A 91 15.09 -29.72 6.09
C THR A 91 14.64 -29.12 7.43
N THR A 92 15.06 -29.75 8.55
CA THR A 92 14.70 -29.27 9.89
C THR A 92 15.30 -27.90 10.16
N SER A 93 16.54 -27.65 9.76
CA SER A 93 17.17 -26.31 9.88
C SER A 93 16.40 -25.24 9.14
N ASN A 94 16.07 -25.47 7.86
CA ASN A 94 15.26 -24.59 7.03
C ASN A 94 13.88 -24.33 7.68
N TYR A 95 13.30 -25.38 8.24
CA TYR A 95 11.98 -25.32 8.86
C TYR A 95 11.97 -24.52 10.15
N ILE A 96 13.01 -24.67 10.99
CA ILE A 96 13.20 -23.89 12.22
C ILE A 96 13.23 -22.40 11.89
N TYR A 97 13.96 -21.99 10.86
CA TYR A 97 13.97 -20.59 10.41
C TYR A 97 12.56 -20.09 10.07
N VAL A 98 11.83 -20.82 9.22
CA VAL A 98 10.49 -20.42 8.77
C VAL A 98 9.49 -20.36 9.92
N VAL A 99 9.46 -21.39 10.76
CA VAL A 99 8.51 -21.48 11.90
C VAL A 99 8.82 -20.41 12.93
N THR A 100 10.08 -20.21 13.30
CA THR A 100 10.49 -19.17 14.26
C THR A 100 10.09 -17.79 13.76
N SER A 101 10.41 -17.44 12.52
CA SER A 101 10.06 -16.16 11.92
C SER A 101 8.54 -15.95 11.84
N LEU A 102 7.77 -16.99 11.48
CA LEU A 102 6.32 -16.93 11.44
C LEU A 102 5.70 -16.76 12.85
N VAL A 103 6.17 -17.50 13.84
CA VAL A 103 5.68 -17.40 15.23
C VAL A 103 5.93 -15.99 15.76
N LEU A 104 7.13 -15.46 15.60
CA LEU A 104 7.45 -14.09 15.98
C LEU A 104 6.56 -13.08 15.28
N TYR A 105 6.32 -13.24 13.97
CA TYR A 105 5.37 -12.40 13.24
C TYR A 105 3.96 -12.48 13.81
N LEU A 106 3.49 -13.66 14.18
CA LEU A 106 2.15 -13.87 14.75
C LEU A 106 2.02 -13.30 16.17
N CYS A 107 3.11 -13.28 16.94
CA CYS A 107 3.16 -12.67 18.27
C CYS A 107 3.09 -11.14 18.23
N LEU A 108 3.40 -10.49 17.11
CA LEU A 108 3.21 -9.04 16.95
C LEU A 108 1.73 -8.69 17.07
N SER A 109 1.42 -7.60 17.77
CA SER A 109 0.05 -7.11 17.91
C SER A 109 -0.56 -6.83 16.52
N GLN A 110 -1.89 -7.00 16.40
CA GLN A 110 -2.60 -6.67 15.15
C GLN A 110 -2.35 -5.22 14.73
N HIS A 111 -2.21 -4.32 15.69
CA HIS A 111 -1.92 -2.91 15.46
C HIS A 111 -0.57 -2.72 14.74
N ILE A 112 0.49 -3.40 15.18
CA ILE A 112 1.81 -3.38 14.52
C ILE A 112 1.74 -4.04 13.15
N ARG A 113 1.01 -5.14 13.01
CA ARG A 113 0.84 -5.84 11.72
C ARG A 113 0.04 -5.03 10.68
N SER A 114 -0.94 -4.25 11.13
CA SER A 114 -1.83 -3.47 10.26
C SER A 114 -1.40 -2.01 10.07
N ALA A 115 -0.77 -1.40 11.06
CA ALA A 115 -0.50 0.03 11.10
C ALA A 115 0.79 0.45 10.37
N HIS A 116 1.68 -0.49 9.99
CA HIS A 116 3.07 -0.11 9.71
C HIS A 116 3.61 -0.67 8.41
N ARG A 117 3.03 -0.23 7.30
CA ARG A 117 3.67 -0.44 6.01
C ARG A 117 5.03 0.27 5.92
N GLY A 118 5.24 1.35 6.67
CA GLY A 118 6.46 2.14 6.66
C GLY A 118 7.66 1.51 7.36
N TYR A 119 7.48 0.88 8.53
CA TYR A 119 8.55 0.19 9.26
C TYR A 119 8.56 -1.32 9.04
N SER A 120 7.66 -1.84 8.20
CA SER A 120 7.45 -3.28 8.04
C SER A 120 8.70 -4.04 7.60
N TYR A 121 9.57 -3.43 6.79
CA TYR A 121 10.81 -4.10 6.36
C TYR A 121 11.85 -4.21 7.48
N LEU A 122 11.99 -3.20 8.33
CA LEU A 122 12.90 -3.27 9.49
C LEU A 122 12.42 -4.31 10.50
N PHE A 123 11.11 -4.34 10.81
CA PHE A 123 10.54 -5.39 11.66
C PHE A 123 10.70 -6.77 11.04
N LEU A 124 10.38 -6.90 9.75
CA LEU A 124 10.52 -8.16 9.03
C LEU A 124 11.98 -8.62 9.01
N PHE A 125 12.92 -7.70 8.78
CA PHE A 125 14.36 -7.98 8.88
C PHE A 125 14.74 -8.46 10.27
N GLY A 126 14.30 -7.81 11.33
CA GLY A 126 14.55 -8.24 12.72
C GLY A 126 13.98 -9.63 13.01
N LEU A 127 12.74 -9.92 12.59
CA LEU A 127 12.11 -11.24 12.77
C LEU A 127 12.84 -12.33 11.99
N CYS A 128 13.20 -12.07 10.74
CA CYS A 128 14.01 -12.98 9.92
C CYS A 128 15.43 -13.13 10.49
N GLY A 129 15.99 -12.06 11.08
CA GLY A 129 17.29 -12.12 11.78
C GLY A 129 17.27 -13.09 12.95
N ILE A 130 16.24 -13.04 13.79
CA ILE A 130 16.10 -13.99 14.92
C ILE A 130 15.86 -15.41 14.39
N GLY A 131 14.99 -15.57 13.39
CA GLY A 131 14.74 -16.87 12.78
C GLY A 131 16.00 -17.47 12.15
N SER A 132 16.78 -16.66 11.40
CA SER A 132 18.02 -17.10 10.77
C SER A 132 19.09 -17.47 11.80
N LEU A 133 19.17 -16.74 12.91
CA LEU A 133 20.08 -17.04 14.01
C LEU A 133 19.77 -18.43 14.61
N VAL A 134 18.49 -18.73 14.92
CA VAL A 134 18.10 -20.02 15.49
C VAL A 134 18.29 -21.16 14.49
N GLY A 135 17.93 -20.97 13.23
CA GLY A 135 18.14 -21.97 12.17
C GLY A 135 19.63 -22.24 11.91
N ALA A 136 20.46 -21.18 11.87
CA ALA A 136 21.89 -21.30 11.68
C ALA A 136 22.59 -21.99 12.85
N LEU A 137 22.16 -21.73 14.09
CA LEU A 137 22.68 -22.39 15.28
C LEU A 137 22.42 -23.90 15.22
N PHE A 138 21.22 -24.30 14.82
CA PHE A 138 20.88 -25.71 14.61
C PHE A 138 21.71 -26.33 13.48
N ALA A 139 21.82 -25.65 12.33
CA ALA A 139 22.57 -26.16 11.18
C ALA A 139 24.06 -26.33 11.51
N ALA A 140 24.72 -25.30 12.06
CA ALA A 140 26.14 -25.32 12.40
C ALA A 140 26.47 -26.39 13.48
N THR A 141 25.49 -26.77 14.30
CA THR A 141 25.69 -27.81 15.32
C THR A 141 25.53 -29.22 14.74
N PHE A 142 24.49 -29.46 13.95
CA PHE A 142 24.10 -30.84 13.59
C PHE A 142 24.58 -31.27 12.20
N VAL A 143 24.69 -30.35 11.21
CA VAL A 143 25.10 -30.74 9.84
C VAL A 143 26.52 -31.33 9.81
N PRO A 144 27.53 -30.79 10.51
CA PRO A 144 28.89 -31.35 10.51
C PRO A 144 29.00 -32.76 11.08
N MET A 145 28.07 -33.13 11.98
CA MET A 145 28.06 -34.50 12.59
C MET A 145 27.76 -35.59 11.55
N PHE A 146 27.11 -35.26 10.44
CA PHE A 146 26.63 -36.21 9.43
C PHE A 146 27.29 -36.04 8.08
N ASN A 147 28.02 -34.92 7.84
CA ASN A 147 28.69 -34.68 6.59
C ASN A 147 29.96 -33.84 6.77
N THR A 148 31.09 -34.51 6.85
CA THR A 148 32.42 -33.87 6.95
C THR A 148 32.87 -33.19 5.63
N LYS A 149 32.23 -33.52 4.50
CA LYS A 149 32.55 -32.93 3.19
C LYS A 149 31.75 -31.66 2.90
N PHE A 150 30.68 -31.44 3.65
CA PHE A 150 29.76 -30.33 3.37
C PHE A 150 30.30 -28.97 3.85
N MET A 151 31.12 -29.00 4.91
CA MET A 151 31.63 -27.82 5.58
C MET A 151 33.06 -28.03 6.05
N LEU A 152 34.01 -27.30 5.51
CA LEU A 152 35.42 -27.33 5.83
C LEU A 152 35.84 -26.16 6.72
N GLY A 153 34.90 -25.59 7.50
CA GLY A 153 35.15 -24.40 8.30
C GLY A 153 34.99 -24.61 9.81
N SER A 154 35.25 -23.55 10.55
CA SER A 154 34.97 -23.51 11.98
C SER A 154 33.45 -23.33 12.18
N PHE A 155 32.96 -23.75 13.37
CA PHE A 155 31.55 -23.52 13.77
C PHE A 155 31.04 -22.11 13.46
N TRP A 156 31.85 -21.11 13.75
CA TRP A 156 31.46 -19.70 13.53
C TRP A 156 31.37 -19.33 12.05
N ALA A 157 32.21 -19.90 11.20
CA ALA A 157 32.12 -19.67 9.74
C ALA A 157 30.87 -20.32 9.18
N GLU A 158 30.52 -21.52 9.59
CA GLU A 158 29.31 -22.22 9.20
C GLU A 158 28.06 -21.50 9.67
N PHE A 159 28.04 -21.13 10.95
CA PHE A 159 26.96 -20.32 11.54
C PHE A 159 26.75 -19.00 10.74
N GLY A 160 27.83 -18.26 10.50
CA GLY A 160 27.77 -17.00 9.75
C GLY A 160 27.26 -17.19 8.31
N TYR A 161 27.71 -18.26 7.65
CA TYR A 161 27.26 -18.59 6.30
C TYR A 161 25.74 -18.88 6.25
N TRP A 162 25.22 -19.74 7.12
CA TRP A 162 23.78 -20.04 7.18
C TRP A 162 22.96 -18.81 7.53
N MET A 163 23.35 -18.08 8.57
CA MET A 163 22.65 -16.90 9.03
C MET A 163 22.54 -15.83 7.93
N THR A 164 23.67 -15.51 7.28
CA THR A 164 23.70 -14.48 6.23
C THR A 164 22.98 -14.92 4.97
N SER A 165 23.00 -16.22 4.64
CA SER A 165 22.26 -16.78 3.51
C SER A 165 20.75 -16.60 3.68
N GLU A 166 20.20 -17.04 4.81
CA GLU A 166 18.76 -16.92 5.09
C GLU A 166 18.31 -15.46 5.10
N LEU A 167 19.08 -14.60 5.75
CA LEU A 167 18.74 -13.21 5.89
C LEU A 167 18.78 -12.47 4.55
N GLN A 168 19.78 -12.75 3.71
CA GLN A 168 19.86 -12.18 2.36
C GLN A 168 18.69 -12.62 1.50
N ASN A 169 18.35 -13.93 1.46
CA ASN A 169 17.24 -14.45 0.68
C ASN A 169 15.90 -13.87 1.14
N ALA A 170 15.73 -13.66 2.46
CA ALA A 170 14.56 -12.98 3.00
C ALA A 170 14.42 -11.54 2.47
N LEU A 171 15.51 -10.77 2.49
CA LEU A 171 15.50 -9.38 1.99
C LEU A 171 15.26 -9.27 0.49
N LEU A 172 15.71 -10.24 -0.29
CA LEU A 172 15.49 -10.26 -1.73
C LEU A 172 14.06 -10.64 -2.12
N LEU A 173 13.43 -11.58 -1.42
CA LEU A 173 12.17 -12.17 -1.86
C LEU A 173 10.94 -11.68 -1.10
N LEU A 174 11.03 -11.51 0.23
CA LEU A 174 9.86 -11.13 1.02
C LEU A 174 9.27 -9.77 0.62
N PRO A 175 10.07 -8.71 0.36
CA PRO A 175 9.54 -7.43 -0.10
C PRO A 175 8.76 -7.55 -1.42
N ILE A 176 9.23 -8.39 -2.35
CA ILE A 176 8.52 -8.64 -3.61
C ILE A 176 7.19 -9.34 -3.30
N LEU A 177 7.23 -10.49 -2.60
CA LEU A 177 6.05 -11.31 -2.32
C LEU A 177 4.97 -10.55 -1.56
N LEU A 178 5.37 -9.71 -0.59
CA LEU A 178 4.43 -8.96 0.23
C LEU A 178 3.81 -7.75 -0.49
N ASN A 179 4.49 -7.20 -1.51
CA ASN A 179 4.01 -6.04 -2.28
C ASN A 179 3.39 -6.37 -3.64
N ILE A 180 3.33 -7.63 -4.07
CA ILE A 180 2.62 -7.99 -5.31
C ILE A 180 1.20 -7.42 -5.23
N PRO A 181 0.76 -6.55 -6.17
CA PRO A 181 -0.58 -5.98 -6.14
C PRO A 181 -1.65 -7.07 -6.35
N ALA A 182 -2.83 -6.88 -5.78
CA ALA A 182 -3.96 -7.78 -6.03
C ALA A 182 -4.33 -7.77 -7.52
N TYR A 183 -4.81 -8.90 -8.05
CA TYR A 183 -5.17 -9.03 -9.47
C TYR A 183 -6.15 -7.95 -9.95
N SER A 184 -7.10 -7.56 -9.11
CA SER A 184 -8.03 -6.46 -9.39
C SER A 184 -7.34 -5.10 -9.56
N GLN A 185 -6.25 -4.85 -8.84
CA GLN A 185 -5.44 -3.63 -8.97
C GLN A 185 -4.61 -3.65 -10.24
N ILE A 186 -4.05 -4.82 -10.59
CA ILE A 186 -3.31 -5.02 -11.85
C ILE A 186 -4.24 -4.77 -13.04
N LYS A 187 -5.43 -5.39 -13.06
CA LYS A 187 -6.43 -5.21 -14.11
C LYS A 187 -6.87 -3.74 -14.26
N ARG A 188 -7.05 -3.03 -13.13
CA ARG A 188 -7.41 -1.60 -13.14
C ARG A 188 -6.30 -0.74 -13.71
N TYR A 189 -5.03 -1.07 -13.43
CA TYR A 189 -3.87 -0.37 -13.98
C TYR A 189 -3.77 -0.51 -15.51
N PHE A 190 -4.03 -1.70 -16.04
CA PHE A 190 -4.02 -1.94 -17.50
C PHE A 190 -5.22 -1.33 -18.24
N ASN A 191 -6.37 -1.17 -17.57
CA ASN A 191 -7.58 -0.60 -18.15
C ASN A 191 -7.71 0.93 -17.92
N GLY A 192 -6.84 1.51 -17.08
CA GLY A 192 -6.79 2.94 -16.80
C GLY A 192 -6.04 3.73 -17.88
N HIS A 193 -6.24 5.04 -17.90
CA HIS A 193 -5.45 5.94 -18.75
C HIS A 193 -3.96 5.74 -18.44
N ARG A 194 -3.16 5.48 -19.47
CA ARG A 194 -1.70 5.41 -19.35
C ARG A 194 -1.21 6.81 -18.94
N GLU A 195 -0.74 6.94 -17.74
CA GLU A 195 0.04 8.12 -17.35
C GLU A 195 1.25 8.19 -18.29
N HIS A 196 1.49 9.36 -18.89
CA HIS A 196 2.67 9.57 -19.71
C HIS A 196 3.90 9.45 -18.82
N ILE A 197 4.69 8.38 -19.01
CA ILE A 197 5.98 8.22 -18.35
C ILE A 197 6.93 9.27 -18.95
N SER A 198 7.34 10.22 -18.14
CA SER A 198 8.35 11.21 -18.53
C SER A 198 9.74 10.57 -18.56
N ILE A 199 10.61 11.05 -19.43
CA ILE A 199 12.05 10.66 -19.43
C ILE A 199 12.68 10.88 -18.04
N ILE A 200 12.25 11.93 -17.33
CA ILE A 200 12.69 12.23 -15.96
C ILE A 200 12.35 11.09 -14.99
N ASP A 201 11.27 10.38 -15.21
CA ASP A 201 10.87 9.25 -14.37
C ASP A 201 11.78 8.01 -14.56
N LEU A 202 12.54 7.92 -15.64
CA LEU A 202 13.48 6.84 -15.92
C LEU A 202 14.89 7.11 -15.38
N LEU A 203 15.24 8.36 -15.05
CA LEU A 203 16.58 8.74 -14.61
C LEU A 203 17.08 7.93 -13.39
N PRO A 204 16.29 7.67 -12.33
CA PRO A 204 16.78 6.87 -11.20
C PRO A 204 17.17 5.44 -11.62
N PHE A 205 16.40 4.83 -12.51
CA PHE A 205 16.68 3.49 -13.02
C PHE A 205 17.96 3.46 -13.89
N LEU A 206 18.13 4.46 -14.75
CA LEU A 206 19.36 4.62 -15.54
C LEU A 206 20.58 4.82 -14.65
N ALA A 207 20.46 5.58 -13.55
CA ALA A 207 21.52 5.74 -12.58
C ALA A 207 21.92 4.40 -11.93
N VAL A 208 20.96 3.51 -11.65
CA VAL A 208 21.25 2.15 -11.17
C VAL A 208 22.02 1.35 -12.21
N LEU A 209 21.62 1.38 -13.48
CA LEU A 209 22.32 0.68 -14.55
C LEU A 209 23.77 1.18 -14.71
N ILE A 210 23.97 2.49 -14.67
CA ILE A 210 25.30 3.09 -14.74
C ILE A 210 26.15 2.64 -13.53
N SER A 211 25.61 2.71 -12.32
CA SER A 211 26.33 2.32 -11.11
C SER A 211 26.70 0.84 -11.08
N ILE A 212 25.85 -0.05 -11.59
CA ILE A 212 26.14 -1.47 -11.76
C ILE A 212 27.26 -1.67 -12.79
N THR A 213 27.22 -0.94 -13.90
CA THR A 213 28.22 -1.01 -14.94
C THR A 213 29.59 -0.56 -14.41
N VAL A 214 29.63 0.54 -13.66
CA VAL A 214 30.89 1.02 -13.02
C VAL A 214 31.36 0.00 -11.99
N SER A 215 30.47 -0.56 -11.17
CA SER A 215 30.80 -1.62 -10.20
C SER A 215 31.38 -2.89 -10.86
N TYR A 216 30.97 -3.18 -12.09
CA TYR A 216 31.49 -4.32 -12.85
C TYR A 216 32.95 -4.11 -13.31
N TYR A 217 33.31 -2.90 -13.78
CA TYR A 217 34.66 -2.57 -14.26
C TYR A 217 35.61 -2.28 -13.11
N ASP A 218 35.14 -1.72 -12.00
CA ASP A 218 35.92 -1.45 -10.81
C ASP A 218 35.68 -2.53 -9.76
N SER A 219 36.47 -3.60 -9.80
CA SER A 219 36.37 -4.75 -8.89
C SER A 219 36.90 -4.47 -7.48
N GLY A 220 37.07 -3.21 -7.08
CA GLY A 220 37.56 -2.82 -5.76
C GLY A 220 36.58 -3.14 -4.63
N PRO A 221 37.03 -3.19 -3.36
CA PRO A 221 36.18 -3.50 -2.21
C PRO A 221 34.98 -2.55 -2.03
N GLY A 222 35.11 -1.31 -2.55
CA GLY A 222 34.04 -0.30 -2.50
C GLY A 222 32.95 -0.45 -3.57
N SER A 223 33.17 -1.28 -4.58
CA SER A 223 32.25 -1.40 -5.73
C SER A 223 30.85 -1.85 -5.37
N LEU A 224 30.68 -2.60 -4.27
CA LEU A 224 29.37 -3.00 -3.71
C LEU A 224 28.50 -1.80 -3.27
N LEU A 225 29.13 -0.65 -2.97
CA LEU A 225 28.41 0.54 -2.46
C LEU A 225 27.90 1.45 -3.57
N TYR A 226 28.44 1.35 -4.79
CA TYR A 226 28.09 2.26 -5.90
C TYR A 226 26.60 2.33 -6.22
N PRO A 227 25.82 1.23 -6.21
CA PRO A 227 24.39 1.30 -6.50
C PRO A 227 23.53 1.93 -5.40
N ILE A 228 24.03 2.09 -4.17
CA ILE A 228 23.21 2.49 -3.01
C ILE A 228 22.51 3.82 -3.25
N ALA A 229 23.24 4.84 -3.70
CA ALA A 229 22.67 6.18 -3.92
C ALA A 229 21.57 6.15 -5.00
N ALA A 230 21.79 5.44 -6.09
CA ALA A 230 20.84 5.28 -7.17
C ALA A 230 19.60 4.46 -6.73
N LEU A 231 19.79 3.40 -5.94
CA LEU A 231 18.71 2.60 -5.37
C LEU A 231 17.86 3.41 -4.37
N VAL A 232 18.48 4.26 -3.55
CA VAL A 232 17.77 5.19 -2.66
C VAL A 232 16.99 6.23 -3.47
N TRP A 233 17.53 6.73 -4.58
CA TRP A 233 16.79 7.61 -5.49
C TRP A 233 15.55 6.89 -6.08
N CYS A 234 15.69 5.64 -6.53
CA CYS A 234 14.56 4.80 -6.93
C CYS A 234 13.53 4.65 -5.79
N ALA A 235 13.99 4.48 -4.54
CA ALA A 235 13.13 4.30 -3.38
C ALA A 235 12.25 5.52 -3.05
N ILE A 236 12.72 6.72 -3.38
CA ILE A 236 11.95 7.96 -3.22
C ILE A 236 10.94 8.12 -4.36
N ARG A 237 11.27 7.67 -5.58
CA ARG A 237 10.47 7.96 -6.79
C ARG A 237 9.49 6.86 -7.15
N TYR A 238 9.83 5.59 -6.93
CA TYR A 238 9.04 4.46 -7.40
C TYR A 238 8.20 3.80 -6.31
N LYS A 239 7.17 3.06 -6.75
CA LYS A 239 6.35 2.22 -5.87
C LYS A 239 7.18 1.12 -5.20
N PRO A 240 6.86 0.70 -3.96
CA PRO A 240 7.65 -0.29 -3.21
C PRO A 240 7.92 -1.60 -3.95
N ILE A 241 6.98 -2.09 -4.75
CA ILE A 241 7.17 -3.31 -5.56
C ILE A 241 8.26 -3.13 -6.62
N VAL A 242 8.33 -1.97 -7.28
CA VAL A 242 9.32 -1.67 -8.30
C VAL A 242 10.71 -1.56 -7.66
N VAL A 243 10.81 -0.87 -6.52
CA VAL A 243 12.04 -0.77 -5.75
C VAL A 243 12.53 -2.14 -5.30
N ALA A 244 11.64 -2.98 -4.77
CA ALA A 244 11.98 -4.34 -4.36
C ALA A 244 12.53 -5.16 -5.54
N LEU A 245 11.90 -5.07 -6.72
CA LEU A 245 12.39 -5.75 -7.92
C LEU A 245 13.77 -5.25 -8.35
N ILE A 246 13.95 -3.93 -8.50
CA ILE A 246 15.23 -3.33 -8.91
C ILE A 246 16.34 -3.71 -7.92
N THR A 247 16.09 -3.56 -6.62
CA THR A 247 17.05 -3.88 -5.57
C THR A 247 17.42 -5.37 -5.57
N SER A 248 16.44 -6.26 -5.73
CA SER A 248 16.68 -7.71 -5.79
C SER A 248 17.47 -8.12 -7.01
N PHE A 249 17.16 -7.58 -8.20
CA PHE A 249 17.93 -7.84 -9.41
C PHE A 249 19.36 -7.30 -9.31
N THR A 250 19.53 -6.09 -8.77
CA THR A 250 20.87 -5.51 -8.55
C THR A 250 21.70 -6.38 -7.63
N SER A 251 21.12 -6.83 -6.51
CA SER A 251 21.82 -7.69 -5.53
C SER A 251 22.13 -9.07 -6.10
N ALA A 252 21.20 -9.69 -6.82
CA ALA A 252 21.42 -10.98 -7.47
C ALA A 252 22.53 -10.90 -8.54
N TYR A 253 22.57 -9.81 -9.30
CA TYR A 253 23.61 -9.57 -10.30
C TYR A 253 24.99 -9.41 -9.62
N ILE A 254 25.08 -8.59 -8.58
CA ILE A 254 26.34 -8.35 -7.87
C ILE A 254 26.85 -9.63 -7.22
N ILE A 255 25.99 -10.40 -6.53
CA ILE A 255 26.43 -11.65 -5.90
C ILE A 255 26.95 -12.64 -6.94
N TYR A 256 26.28 -12.76 -8.08
CA TYR A 256 26.70 -13.67 -9.14
C TYR A 256 28.09 -13.32 -9.68
N HIS A 257 28.31 -12.04 -10.02
CA HIS A 257 29.60 -11.58 -10.58
C HIS A 257 30.73 -11.56 -9.55
N VAL A 258 30.49 -10.98 -8.39
CA VAL A 258 31.53 -10.85 -7.35
C VAL A 258 31.88 -12.20 -6.75
N SER A 259 30.90 -13.04 -6.43
CA SER A 259 31.18 -14.38 -5.91
C SER A 259 31.90 -15.27 -6.92
N GLY A 260 31.51 -15.21 -8.22
CA GLY A 260 32.18 -15.97 -9.27
C GLY A 260 33.66 -15.59 -9.39
N HIS A 261 33.97 -14.31 -9.32
CA HIS A 261 35.35 -13.82 -9.40
C HIS A 261 36.18 -14.21 -8.19
N TYR A 262 35.69 -14.03 -6.97
CA TYR A 262 36.43 -14.40 -5.74
C TYR A 262 36.63 -15.90 -5.60
N LEU A 263 35.68 -16.73 -6.04
CA LEU A 263 35.79 -18.18 -6.03
C LEU A 263 36.95 -18.70 -6.85
N LEU A 264 37.18 -18.08 -8.03
CA LEU A 264 38.25 -18.47 -8.93
C LEU A 264 39.62 -18.05 -8.41
N LEU A 265 39.69 -16.94 -7.69
CA LEU A 265 40.95 -16.37 -7.22
C LEU A 265 41.39 -16.89 -5.85
N TYR A 266 40.46 -17.16 -4.94
CA TYR A 266 40.75 -17.49 -3.53
C TYR A 266 39.83 -18.58 -3.00
N PRO A 267 40.00 -19.85 -3.43
CA PRO A 267 39.08 -20.94 -2.99
C PRO A 267 39.20 -21.23 -1.49
N GLU A 268 40.37 -20.99 -0.86
CA GLU A 268 40.59 -21.26 0.57
C GLU A 268 39.82 -20.28 1.48
N ASP A 269 39.60 -19.03 1.04
CA ASP A 269 38.89 -17.99 1.79
C ASP A 269 37.40 -17.85 1.38
N TYR A 270 36.88 -18.79 0.61
CA TYR A 270 35.54 -18.70 0.02
C TYR A 270 34.43 -18.41 1.03
N LEU A 271 34.43 -19.11 2.16
CA LEU A 271 33.40 -18.95 3.20
C LEU A 271 33.42 -17.54 3.81
N SER A 272 34.60 -17.06 4.22
CA SER A 272 34.73 -15.74 4.85
C SER A 272 34.40 -14.61 3.88
N ASN A 273 34.84 -14.72 2.63
CA ASN A 273 34.54 -13.76 1.58
C ASN A 273 33.05 -13.75 1.21
N THR A 274 32.41 -14.92 1.13
CA THR A 274 30.98 -15.01 0.85
C THR A 274 30.14 -14.40 2.00
N ILE A 275 30.50 -14.63 3.25
CA ILE A 275 29.84 -14.02 4.41
C ILE A 275 29.95 -12.51 4.35
N SER A 276 31.15 -11.98 4.08
CA SER A 276 31.42 -10.53 3.98
C SER A 276 30.61 -9.89 2.85
N ILE A 277 30.58 -10.50 1.65
CA ILE A 277 29.79 -10.04 0.52
C ILE A 277 28.30 -10.03 0.87
N ARG A 278 27.78 -11.09 1.49
CA ARG A 278 26.37 -11.17 1.89
C ARG A 278 25.99 -10.12 2.91
N ILE A 279 26.84 -9.83 3.89
CA ILE A 279 26.62 -8.73 4.85
C ILE A 279 26.57 -7.39 4.11
N GLY A 280 27.50 -7.14 3.18
CA GLY A 280 27.48 -5.94 2.34
C GLY A 280 26.20 -5.80 1.54
N LEU A 281 25.72 -6.89 0.90
CA LEU A 281 24.49 -6.91 0.13
C LEU A 281 23.25 -6.75 1.03
N ILE A 282 23.23 -7.32 2.22
CA ILE A 282 22.18 -7.11 3.22
C ILE A 282 22.08 -5.61 3.56
N MET A 283 23.20 -4.96 3.84
CA MET A 283 23.22 -3.52 4.13
C MET A 283 22.81 -2.68 2.92
N MET A 284 23.30 -3.03 1.73
CA MET A 284 22.94 -2.35 0.48
C MET A 284 21.44 -2.46 0.17
N THR A 285 20.79 -3.60 0.44
CA THR A 285 19.38 -3.81 0.14
C THR A 285 18.44 -3.21 1.18
N LEU A 286 18.86 -3.21 2.45
CA LEU A 286 18.03 -2.75 3.56
C LEU A 286 17.71 -1.25 3.47
N ALA A 287 18.69 -0.42 3.08
CA ALA A 287 18.51 1.02 3.00
C ALA A 287 17.43 1.45 2.00
N PRO A 288 17.47 1.08 0.70
CA PRO A 288 16.44 1.49 -0.26
C PRO A 288 15.07 0.87 0.06
N LEU A 289 15.01 -0.35 0.57
CA LEU A 289 13.73 -0.96 0.98
C LEU A 289 13.10 -0.20 2.15
N THR A 290 13.89 0.20 3.13
CA THR A 290 13.41 0.98 4.27
C THR A 290 12.94 2.37 3.84
N VAL A 291 13.72 3.07 3.02
CA VAL A 291 13.36 4.38 2.47
C VAL A 291 12.08 4.30 1.65
N SER A 292 11.94 3.28 0.80
CA SER A 292 10.74 3.05 -0.01
C SER A 292 9.49 2.82 0.86
N SER A 293 9.64 2.06 1.93
CA SER A 293 8.54 1.80 2.88
C SER A 293 8.11 3.06 3.61
N ILE A 294 9.06 3.87 4.07
CA ILE A 294 8.80 5.15 4.75
C ILE A 294 8.17 6.15 3.76
N SER A 295 8.68 6.24 2.53
CA SER A 295 8.13 7.11 1.48
C SER A 295 6.68 6.76 1.14
N ALA A 296 6.35 5.47 1.04
CA ALA A 296 4.99 5.02 0.81
C ALA A 296 4.04 5.38 1.97
N LEU A 297 4.48 5.20 3.23
CA LEU A 297 3.72 5.61 4.41
C LEU A 297 3.50 7.12 4.44
N HIS A 298 4.55 7.90 4.18
CA HIS A 298 4.47 9.36 4.14
C HIS A 298 3.45 9.84 3.11
N SER A 299 3.47 9.26 1.91
CA SER A 299 2.50 9.56 0.85
C SER A 299 1.06 9.22 1.27
N GLU A 300 0.84 8.07 1.94
CA GLU A 300 -0.48 7.69 2.46
C GLU A 300 -0.97 8.66 3.54
N LEU A 301 -0.08 9.07 4.46
CA LEU A 301 -0.41 10.04 5.51
C LEU A 301 -0.74 11.41 4.93
N ILE A 302 0.03 11.88 3.94
CA ILE A 302 -0.27 13.15 3.24
C ILE A 302 -1.65 13.08 2.59
N GLN A 303 -1.98 11.99 1.89
CA GLN A 303 -3.30 11.83 1.27
C GLN A 303 -4.43 11.84 2.31
N LYS A 304 -4.25 11.17 3.45
CA LYS A 304 -5.23 11.19 4.55
C LYS A 304 -5.40 12.59 5.14
N LEU A 305 -4.29 13.30 5.36
CA LEU A 305 -4.33 14.68 5.84
C LEU A 305 -5.01 15.62 4.83
N GLN A 306 -4.67 15.50 3.55
CA GLN A 306 -5.32 16.26 2.48
C GLN A 306 -6.83 15.98 2.45
N HIS A 307 -7.23 14.72 2.55
CA HIS A 307 -8.64 14.36 2.60
C HIS A 307 -9.35 14.94 3.84
N ALA A 308 -8.73 14.84 5.00
CA ALA A 308 -9.30 15.39 6.25
C ALA A 308 -9.41 16.93 6.22
N ILE A 309 -8.46 17.61 5.58
CA ILE A 309 -8.53 19.07 5.39
C ILE A 309 -9.55 19.45 4.31
N ALA A 310 -9.73 18.59 3.30
CA ALA A 310 -10.60 18.86 2.16
C ALA A 310 -12.09 18.65 2.47
N HIS A 311 -12.43 17.78 3.40
CA HIS A 311 -13.81 17.40 3.70
C HIS A 311 -14.21 17.77 5.13
N ASP A 312 -15.46 18.18 5.30
CA ASP A 312 -16.10 18.42 6.59
C ASP A 312 -16.36 17.09 7.31
N GLU A 313 -15.94 16.97 8.58
CA GLU A 313 -16.02 15.71 9.33
C GLU A 313 -17.46 15.23 9.57
N LEU A 314 -18.42 16.15 9.71
CA LEU A 314 -19.81 15.80 9.97
C LEU A 314 -20.55 15.36 8.72
N THR A 315 -20.34 16.07 7.61
CA THR A 315 -21.17 15.93 6.40
C THR A 315 -20.44 15.30 5.22
N SER A 316 -19.12 15.15 5.30
CA SER A 316 -18.26 14.67 4.19
C SER A 316 -18.33 15.53 2.91
N SER A 317 -19.01 16.68 2.93
CA SER A 317 -18.94 17.68 1.86
C SER A 317 -17.58 18.39 1.87
N LEU A 318 -17.24 19.14 0.82
CA LEU A 318 -16.00 19.91 0.80
C LEU A 318 -16.01 20.98 1.91
N THR A 319 -14.86 21.21 2.54
CA THR A 319 -14.69 22.38 3.39
C THR A 319 -14.74 23.65 2.52
N ARG A 320 -15.09 24.81 3.11
CA ARG A 320 -15.12 26.10 2.43
C ARG A 320 -13.83 26.37 1.64
N ARG A 321 -12.68 26.10 2.22
CA ARG A 321 -11.37 26.31 1.57
C ARG A 321 -11.21 25.43 0.34
N GLN A 322 -11.48 24.14 0.47
CA GLN A 322 -11.33 23.20 -0.64
C GLN A 322 -12.36 23.46 -1.75
N PHE A 323 -13.60 23.78 -1.37
CA PHE A 323 -14.64 24.15 -2.32
C PHE A 323 -14.22 25.33 -3.19
N LEU A 324 -13.78 26.45 -2.59
CA LEU A 324 -13.35 27.64 -3.33
C LEU A 324 -12.14 27.35 -4.22
N GLN A 325 -11.20 26.53 -3.77
CA GLN A 325 -10.06 26.10 -4.60
C GLN A 325 -10.52 25.27 -5.81
N SER A 326 -11.44 24.33 -5.61
CA SER A 326 -11.98 23.51 -6.69
C SER A 326 -12.83 24.33 -7.67
N VAL A 327 -13.62 25.29 -7.17
CA VAL A 327 -14.39 26.22 -8.01
C VAL A 327 -13.46 27.02 -8.91
N ARG A 328 -12.33 27.53 -8.40
CA ARG A 328 -11.36 28.30 -9.24
C ARG A 328 -10.88 27.49 -10.42
N ILE A 329 -10.50 26.25 -10.19
CA ILE A 329 -10.00 25.34 -11.25
C ILE A 329 -11.10 25.06 -12.29
N LEU A 330 -12.32 24.74 -11.83
CA LEU A 330 -13.44 24.46 -12.73
C LEU A 330 -13.91 25.72 -13.48
N GLN A 331 -13.93 26.86 -12.82
CA GLN A 331 -14.31 28.13 -13.43
C GLN A 331 -13.36 28.55 -14.56
N GLU A 332 -12.05 28.35 -14.40
CA GLU A 332 -11.07 28.57 -15.48
C GLU A 332 -11.35 27.67 -16.71
N LYS A 333 -11.78 26.42 -16.48
CA LYS A 333 -12.18 25.52 -17.56
C LYS A 333 -13.46 25.98 -18.23
N VAL A 334 -14.48 26.33 -17.45
CA VAL A 334 -15.77 26.91 -17.95
C VAL A 334 -15.51 28.14 -18.80
N GLN A 335 -14.60 29.02 -18.36
CA GLN A 335 -14.21 30.21 -19.12
C GLN A 335 -13.54 29.88 -20.46
N LYS A 336 -12.57 28.94 -20.44
CA LYS A 336 -11.88 28.50 -21.68
C LYS A 336 -12.81 27.86 -22.69
N GLU A 337 -13.82 27.14 -22.21
CA GLU A 337 -14.84 26.49 -23.05
C GLU A 337 -15.99 27.42 -23.42
N ASN A 338 -15.96 28.69 -23.01
CA ASN A 338 -16.98 29.69 -23.24
C ASN A 338 -18.39 29.27 -22.79
N LYS A 339 -18.46 28.60 -21.62
CA LYS A 339 -19.69 28.06 -21.03
C LYS A 339 -20.20 28.94 -19.90
N THR A 340 -21.45 28.72 -19.50
CA THR A 340 -22.08 29.33 -18.33
C THR A 340 -21.98 28.42 -17.11
N SER A 341 -22.01 28.99 -15.89
CA SER A 341 -22.04 28.23 -14.64
C SER A 341 -22.94 28.91 -13.61
N ALA A 342 -23.34 28.15 -12.58
CA ALA A 342 -24.15 28.67 -11.49
C ALA A 342 -23.47 28.40 -10.14
N PHE A 343 -23.63 29.38 -9.24
CA PHE A 343 -23.19 29.28 -7.85
C PHE A 343 -24.41 29.44 -6.96
N PHE A 344 -24.61 28.47 -6.05
CA PHE A 344 -25.72 28.47 -5.09
C PHE A 344 -25.19 28.68 -3.69
N MET A 345 -25.85 29.53 -2.91
CA MET A 345 -25.75 29.57 -1.45
C MET A 345 -27.03 29.01 -0.85
N LEU A 346 -26.91 28.09 0.08
CA LEU A 346 -28.00 27.36 0.72
C LEU A 346 -27.84 27.44 2.25
N ASP A 347 -28.97 27.63 2.94
CA ASP A 347 -29.01 27.67 4.40
C ASP A 347 -30.25 26.91 4.90
N VAL A 348 -30.05 26.15 5.99
CA VAL A 348 -31.12 25.38 6.61
C VAL A 348 -32.00 26.28 7.49
N ASP A 349 -33.23 26.48 7.07
CA ASP A 349 -34.16 27.39 7.70
C ASP A 349 -34.44 26.98 9.16
N HIS A 350 -34.31 27.95 10.08
CA HIS A 350 -34.59 27.77 11.51
C HIS A 350 -33.76 26.65 12.18
N PHE A 351 -32.57 26.36 11.71
CA PHE A 351 -31.71 25.28 12.22
C PHE A 351 -31.45 25.39 13.73
N LYS A 352 -31.30 26.62 14.26
CA LYS A 352 -31.17 26.83 15.70
C LYS A 352 -32.37 26.29 16.48
N LYS A 353 -33.59 26.45 15.96
CA LYS A 353 -34.81 25.88 16.62
C LYS A 353 -34.77 24.34 16.64
N VAL A 354 -34.23 23.72 15.60
CA VAL A 354 -34.05 22.25 15.58
C VAL A 354 -33.10 21.83 16.69
N ASN A 355 -31.95 22.50 16.82
CA ASN A 355 -31.00 22.21 17.91
C ASN A 355 -31.61 22.45 19.30
N ASP A 356 -32.29 23.56 19.51
CA ASP A 356 -32.88 23.94 20.79
C ASP A 356 -34.02 22.97 21.20
N SER A 357 -34.78 22.43 20.23
CA SER A 357 -35.96 21.55 20.50
C SER A 357 -35.61 20.06 20.58
N TYR A 358 -34.55 19.61 19.84
CA TYR A 358 -34.23 18.19 19.65
C TYR A 358 -32.82 17.82 20.02
N GLY A 359 -31.99 18.81 20.35
CA GLY A 359 -30.56 18.64 20.69
C GLY A 359 -29.65 18.57 19.47
N HIS A 360 -28.36 18.83 19.69
CA HIS A 360 -27.33 18.91 18.63
C HIS A 360 -27.19 17.62 17.81
N LEU A 361 -27.38 16.44 18.40
CA LEU A 361 -27.31 15.16 17.66
C LEU A 361 -28.38 15.05 16.57
N ILE A 362 -29.56 15.62 16.78
CA ILE A 362 -30.61 15.64 15.77
C ILE A 362 -30.32 16.73 14.74
N GLY A 363 -29.79 17.88 15.15
CA GLY A 363 -29.28 18.90 14.24
C GLY A 363 -28.19 18.33 13.29
N ASP A 364 -27.22 17.59 13.84
CA ASP A 364 -26.17 16.94 13.04
C ASP A 364 -26.78 15.95 12.01
N ARG A 365 -27.75 15.14 12.42
CA ARG A 365 -28.48 14.27 11.48
C ARG A 365 -29.24 15.05 10.42
N ALA A 366 -29.80 16.20 10.77
CA ALA A 366 -30.47 17.08 9.80
C ALA A 366 -29.50 17.56 8.73
N LEU A 367 -28.32 18.04 9.12
CA LEU A 367 -27.28 18.45 8.18
C LEU A 367 -26.79 17.29 7.30
N GLN A 368 -26.55 16.11 7.88
CA GLN A 368 -26.16 14.92 7.13
C GLN A 368 -27.25 14.50 6.13
N THR A 369 -28.52 14.57 6.53
CA THR A 369 -29.65 14.27 5.65
C THR A 369 -29.75 15.26 4.49
N CYS A 370 -29.58 16.56 4.76
CA CYS A 370 -29.52 17.59 3.71
C CYS A 370 -28.41 17.30 2.69
N VAL A 371 -27.19 17.05 3.17
CA VAL A 371 -26.04 16.78 2.29
C VAL A 371 -26.25 15.52 1.46
N THR A 372 -26.70 14.41 2.08
CA THR A 372 -26.97 13.16 1.36
C THR A 372 -28.06 13.37 0.29
N THR A 373 -29.10 14.13 0.61
CA THR A 373 -30.18 14.47 -0.35
C THR A 373 -29.63 15.28 -1.52
N ILE A 374 -28.78 16.30 -1.26
CA ILE A 374 -28.15 17.10 -2.30
C ILE A 374 -27.23 16.25 -3.18
N GLN A 375 -26.36 15.45 -2.58
CA GLN A 375 -25.41 14.58 -3.30
C GLN A 375 -26.09 13.59 -4.24
N ASN A 376 -27.25 13.04 -3.85
CA ASN A 376 -28.04 12.15 -4.69
C ASN A 376 -28.69 12.84 -5.90
N ILE A 377 -28.72 14.17 -5.92
CA ILE A 377 -29.31 14.98 -7.00
C ILE A 377 -28.22 15.52 -7.92
N LEU A 378 -27.05 15.83 -7.38
CA LEU A 378 -25.94 16.42 -8.10
C LEU A 378 -25.24 15.42 -9.04
N HIS A 379 -24.65 15.93 -10.11
CA HIS A 379 -23.81 15.17 -11.01
C HIS A 379 -22.37 15.04 -10.45
N PRO A 380 -21.57 14.06 -10.92
CA PRO A 380 -20.19 13.85 -10.43
C PRO A 380 -19.25 15.06 -10.61
N HIS A 381 -19.57 15.99 -11.49
CA HIS A 381 -18.77 17.20 -11.75
C HIS A 381 -19.22 18.42 -10.96
N ASP A 382 -20.36 18.32 -10.28
CA ASP A 382 -20.88 19.39 -9.43
C ASP A 382 -20.15 19.38 -8.10
N LEU A 383 -19.94 20.55 -7.51
CA LEU A 383 -19.29 20.67 -6.22
C LEU A 383 -20.29 21.02 -5.14
N LEU A 384 -20.16 20.38 -3.96
CA LEU A 384 -20.89 20.70 -2.75
C LEU A 384 -19.90 20.96 -1.61
N GLY A 385 -20.01 22.11 -0.95
CA GLY A 385 -19.18 22.50 0.18
C GLY A 385 -20.00 23.02 1.36
N ARG A 386 -19.49 22.82 2.58
CA ARG A 386 -20.04 23.40 3.80
C ARG A 386 -19.27 24.69 4.16
N PHE A 387 -19.97 25.81 4.33
CA PHE A 387 -19.39 27.13 4.55
C PHE A 387 -19.42 27.57 5.99
N GLY A 388 -20.42 27.12 6.74
CA GLY A 388 -20.61 27.43 8.15
C GLY A 388 -21.49 26.39 8.82
N GLY A 389 -22.00 26.66 10.01
CA GLY A 389 -22.79 25.71 10.78
C GLY A 389 -23.91 25.04 9.98
N GLU A 390 -24.78 25.80 9.36
CA GLU A 390 -25.96 25.37 8.58
C GLU A 390 -25.92 25.82 7.13
N GLU A 391 -24.81 26.40 6.67
CA GLU A 391 -24.62 26.99 5.35
C GLU A 391 -23.87 26.08 4.42
N PHE A 392 -24.37 25.91 3.20
CA PHE A 392 -23.77 25.12 2.15
C PHE A 392 -23.64 25.92 0.86
N ALA A 393 -22.66 25.61 0.05
CA ALA A 393 -22.50 26.15 -1.29
C ALA A 393 -22.44 25.04 -2.32
N ILE A 394 -23.03 25.29 -3.50
CA ILE A 394 -23.00 24.37 -4.65
C ILE A 394 -22.48 25.15 -5.86
N PHE A 395 -21.61 24.50 -6.64
CA PHE A 395 -21.15 25.05 -7.92
C PHE A 395 -21.48 24.05 -9.04
N ILE A 396 -22.18 24.54 -10.05
CA ILE A 396 -22.61 23.75 -11.20
C ILE A 396 -21.88 24.29 -12.44
N PRO A 397 -20.91 23.57 -12.98
CA PRO A 397 -20.28 23.91 -14.25
C PRO A 397 -21.22 23.54 -15.40
N ASP A 398 -21.27 24.36 -16.46
CA ASP A 398 -22.04 24.11 -17.68
C ASP A 398 -23.56 24.01 -17.46
N THR A 399 -24.15 25.10 -16.99
CA THR A 399 -25.61 25.20 -16.75
C THR A 399 -26.15 26.59 -17.18
N ASN A 400 -27.43 26.64 -17.56
CA ASN A 400 -28.14 27.90 -17.84
C ASN A 400 -29.05 28.28 -16.66
N LYS A 401 -29.72 29.46 -16.79
CA LYS A 401 -30.55 30.02 -15.73
C LYS A 401 -31.73 29.10 -15.37
N GLU A 402 -32.40 28.56 -16.37
CA GLU A 402 -33.58 27.72 -16.23
C GLU A 402 -33.23 26.41 -15.54
N ALA A 403 -32.19 25.71 -16.02
CA ALA A 403 -31.71 24.46 -15.43
C ALA A 403 -31.17 24.65 -14.00
N ALA A 404 -30.47 25.75 -13.72
CA ALA A 404 -29.99 26.09 -12.40
C ALA A 404 -31.15 26.30 -11.41
N PHE A 405 -32.21 27.01 -11.84
CA PHE A 405 -33.39 27.22 -11.00
C PHE A 405 -34.16 25.93 -10.76
N GLU A 406 -34.39 25.12 -11.78
CA GLU A 406 -35.05 23.78 -11.64
C GLU A 406 -34.28 22.87 -10.72
N LEU A 407 -32.94 22.86 -10.82
CA LEU A 407 -32.08 22.07 -9.94
C LEU A 407 -32.22 22.53 -8.47
N ALA A 408 -32.19 23.82 -8.22
CA ALA A 408 -32.32 24.39 -6.89
C ALA A 408 -33.71 24.09 -6.28
N GLU A 409 -34.79 24.25 -7.07
CA GLU A 409 -36.15 23.91 -6.63
C GLU A 409 -36.30 22.38 -6.35
N ARG A 410 -35.68 21.55 -7.15
CA ARG A 410 -35.62 20.11 -6.91
C ARG A 410 -34.91 19.77 -5.59
N ILE A 411 -33.77 20.41 -5.31
CA ILE A 411 -33.02 20.27 -4.05
C ILE A 411 -33.90 20.70 -2.88
N ARG A 412 -34.47 21.91 -2.92
CA ARG A 412 -35.32 22.46 -1.88
C ARG A 412 -36.53 21.56 -1.57
N THR A 413 -37.23 21.11 -2.60
CA THR A 413 -38.41 20.26 -2.47
C THR A 413 -38.04 18.90 -1.90
N LYS A 414 -36.99 18.28 -2.37
CA LYS A 414 -36.54 16.97 -1.87
C LYS A 414 -36.11 17.03 -0.40
N ILE A 415 -35.38 18.07 0.01
CA ILE A 415 -34.99 18.25 1.43
C ILE A 415 -36.25 18.43 2.29
N SER A 416 -37.23 19.24 1.89
CA SER A 416 -38.43 19.48 2.67
C SER A 416 -39.35 18.25 2.82
N GLN A 417 -39.14 17.23 1.97
CA GLN A 417 -39.88 15.96 2.01
C GLN A 417 -39.11 14.84 2.73
N GLN A 418 -37.85 15.05 3.08
CA GLN A 418 -37.01 14.01 3.66
C GLN A 418 -37.23 13.90 5.17
N PRO A 419 -37.71 12.75 5.70
CA PRO A 419 -37.95 12.58 7.13
C PRO A 419 -36.62 12.41 7.89
N ILE A 420 -36.48 13.10 9.02
CA ILE A 420 -35.43 12.93 9.99
C ILE A 420 -35.99 12.25 11.21
N TYR A 421 -35.57 11.02 11.47
CA TYR A 421 -36.16 10.21 12.53
C TYR A 421 -35.59 10.59 13.91
N VAL A 422 -36.48 10.85 14.86
CA VAL A 422 -36.19 11.18 16.25
C VAL A 422 -36.73 10.05 17.14
N TYR A 423 -35.84 9.51 17.99
CA TYR A 423 -36.22 8.41 18.86
C TYR A 423 -37.46 8.78 19.76
N GLY A 424 -38.49 7.96 19.74
CA GLY A 424 -39.72 8.19 20.57
C GLY A 424 -40.58 9.38 20.14
N LYS A 425 -40.35 10.00 19.00
CA LYS A 425 -41.12 11.13 18.44
C LYS A 425 -41.46 10.91 16.97
N LEU A 426 -42.40 11.70 16.46
CA LEU A 426 -42.68 11.75 15.03
C LEU A 426 -41.45 12.29 14.27
N PRO A 427 -41.24 11.86 13.01
CA PRO A 427 -40.17 12.40 12.20
C PRO A 427 -40.33 13.91 11.99
N ILE A 428 -39.20 14.62 11.97
CA ILE A 428 -39.18 16.07 11.69
C ILE A 428 -38.72 16.30 10.24
N PHE A 429 -39.10 17.43 9.72
CA PHE A 429 -38.73 17.88 8.38
C PHE A 429 -38.04 19.26 8.49
N VAL A 430 -37.01 19.46 7.72
CA VAL A 430 -36.29 20.74 7.62
C VAL A 430 -36.53 21.38 6.26
N GLN A 431 -36.43 22.68 6.18
CA GLN A 431 -36.58 23.46 4.98
C GLN A 431 -35.27 24.19 4.70
N VAL A 432 -35.05 24.58 3.45
CA VAL A 432 -33.88 25.32 3.04
C VAL A 432 -34.25 26.51 2.17
N SER A 433 -33.52 27.61 2.33
CA SER A 433 -33.55 28.76 1.42
C SER A 433 -32.32 28.71 0.54
N ILE A 434 -32.45 29.06 -0.74
CA ILE A 434 -31.38 28.98 -1.73
C ILE A 434 -31.28 30.30 -2.51
N GLY A 435 -30.08 30.86 -2.58
CA GLY A 435 -29.76 31.99 -3.45
C GLY A 435 -28.84 31.53 -4.58
N ILE A 436 -29.09 32.01 -5.79
CA ILE A 436 -28.36 31.64 -7.02
C ILE A 436 -27.74 32.88 -7.65
N SER A 437 -26.49 32.78 -8.05
CA SER A 437 -25.83 33.69 -9.00
C SER A 437 -25.38 32.94 -10.26
N LEU A 438 -25.32 33.65 -11.39
CA LEU A 438 -24.97 33.04 -12.66
C LEU A 438 -23.71 33.72 -13.24
N TYR A 439 -22.80 32.88 -13.71
CA TYR A 439 -21.67 33.32 -14.53
C TYR A 439 -22.02 33.19 -15.99
N SER A 440 -21.79 34.28 -16.75
CA SER A 440 -21.84 34.27 -18.22
C SER A 440 -20.50 34.75 -18.79
N PRO A 441 -20.00 34.11 -19.85
CA PRO A 441 -18.73 34.50 -20.49
C PRO A 441 -18.69 35.96 -20.94
N ASN A 442 -19.85 36.55 -21.26
CA ASN A 442 -19.97 37.93 -21.71
C ASN A 442 -19.76 38.98 -20.59
N HIS A 443 -19.73 38.53 -19.32
CA HIS A 443 -19.53 39.40 -18.17
C HIS A 443 -18.42 38.83 -17.29
N HIS A 444 -17.22 39.42 -17.34
CA HIS A 444 -16.11 39.02 -16.47
C HIS A 444 -16.45 39.30 -15.01
N ARG A 445 -16.91 38.29 -14.30
CA ARG A 445 -17.19 38.34 -12.86
C ARG A 445 -16.15 37.48 -12.10
N SER A 446 -15.68 38.02 -11.00
CA SER A 446 -14.81 37.21 -10.08
C SER A 446 -15.64 36.20 -9.31
N ILE A 447 -15.00 35.17 -8.80
CA ILE A 447 -15.67 34.16 -7.95
C ILE A 447 -16.21 34.81 -6.68
N GLU A 448 -15.49 35.78 -6.16
CA GLU A 448 -15.89 36.55 -4.96
C GLU A 448 -17.18 37.37 -5.23
N SER A 449 -17.33 37.92 -6.44
CA SER A 449 -18.57 38.62 -6.86
C SER A 449 -19.74 37.63 -6.96
N LEU A 450 -19.53 36.47 -7.60
CA LEU A 450 -20.57 35.44 -7.73
C LEU A 450 -21.02 34.89 -6.33
N PHE A 451 -20.07 34.70 -5.42
CA PHE A 451 -20.38 34.32 -4.06
C PHE A 451 -21.26 35.35 -3.38
N LYS A 452 -20.87 36.63 -3.44
CA LYS A 452 -21.62 37.73 -2.82
C LYS A 452 -23.04 37.87 -3.41
N GLU A 453 -23.16 37.76 -4.70
CA GLU A 453 -24.47 37.83 -5.39
C GLU A 453 -25.38 36.66 -4.99
N ALA A 454 -24.86 35.45 -4.83
CA ALA A 454 -25.61 34.30 -4.35
C ALA A 454 -26.03 34.47 -2.89
N ASP A 455 -25.16 35.05 -2.04
CA ASP A 455 -25.47 35.35 -0.63
C ASP A 455 -26.54 36.41 -0.50
N ASP A 456 -26.46 37.49 -1.30
CA ASP A 456 -27.49 38.53 -1.36
C ASP A 456 -28.84 37.94 -1.83
N ALA A 457 -28.83 37.03 -2.79
CA ALA A 457 -30.01 36.28 -3.24
C ALA A 457 -30.58 35.37 -2.14
N LEU A 458 -29.74 34.68 -1.41
CA LEU A 458 -30.14 33.86 -0.24
C LEU A 458 -30.80 34.73 0.85
N TYR A 459 -30.24 35.89 1.11
CA TYR A 459 -30.82 36.85 2.05
C TYR A 459 -32.23 37.29 1.62
N GLN A 460 -32.45 37.54 0.31
CA GLN A 460 -33.80 37.84 -0.24
C GLN A 460 -34.75 36.63 -0.06
N ALA A 461 -34.30 35.42 -0.33
CA ALA A 461 -35.09 34.23 -0.10
C ALA A 461 -35.55 34.11 1.36
N LYS A 462 -34.65 34.37 2.32
CA LYS A 462 -34.99 34.37 3.77
C LYS A 462 -35.96 35.48 4.15
N ARG A 463 -35.78 36.68 3.61
CA ARG A 463 -36.68 37.84 3.91
C ARG A 463 -38.08 37.66 3.36
N GLN A 464 -38.24 37.03 2.21
CA GLN A 464 -39.55 36.83 1.58
C GLN A 464 -40.36 35.65 2.16
N GLY A 465 -39.88 35.00 3.22
CA GLY A 465 -40.64 33.97 3.92
C GLY A 465 -39.99 32.57 3.94
N ARG A 466 -38.73 32.48 3.55
CA ARG A 466 -37.93 31.22 3.57
C ARG A 466 -38.49 30.13 2.64
N ASN A 467 -37.88 28.91 2.71
CA ASN A 467 -38.24 27.76 1.91
C ASN A 467 -38.50 28.09 0.44
N ARG A 468 -37.57 28.78 -0.19
CA ARG A 468 -37.64 29.22 -1.60
C ARG A 468 -36.28 29.43 -2.24
N VAL A 469 -36.30 29.49 -3.53
CA VAL A 469 -35.15 29.83 -4.36
C VAL A 469 -35.28 31.29 -4.82
N PHE A 470 -34.18 32.03 -4.83
CA PHE A 470 -34.06 33.37 -5.37
C PHE A 470 -32.82 33.45 -6.29
N ILE A 471 -32.98 34.06 -7.47
CA ILE A 471 -31.86 34.28 -8.41
C ILE A 471 -31.48 35.77 -8.39
N SER A 472 -30.20 36.05 -8.25
CA SER A 472 -29.63 37.36 -8.46
C SER A 472 -29.79 37.73 -9.96
N LEU A 473 -30.37 38.88 -10.25
CA LEU A 473 -30.58 39.39 -11.60
C LEU A 473 -29.31 40.05 -12.14
#